data_d3c6d751955be2e28748d6bb308946ff
#
_entry.id   d3c6d751955be2e28748d6bb308946ff
#
_cell.length_a   1.000
_cell.length_b   1.000
_cell.length_c   1.000
_cell.angle_alpha   90.00
_cell.angle_beta   90.00
_cell.angle_gamma   90.00
#
_symmetry.space_group_name_H-M   'P 1'
#
loop_
_entity.id
_entity.type
_entity.pdbx_description
1 polymer ?
#
loop_
_entity_poly.entity_id
_entity_poly.type
_entity_poly.pdbx_seq_one_letter_code
_entity_poly.pdbx_strand_id
1 'polypeptide(L)'
;MSRQILRSYAALFLLLAVSLSLPLTSALRADFVATDPGVRGGPPAAGGPLPGIGRLDLQFFLAGQNAFQEVDSVQGTIPDTGRGLGPRFNLDSCAGCHSQPAPGGSSPQVNPQLAVAAKEGAANAVPPFVAIDGPVLDAFLRFHPDGSRDGRLLDLFTIAGRTDAPGCDISQPDLESQLANDNLGFRMPTPMFGGGLLESIADETIKENMAAEHGQKQALGIAGHPNTLPGGAIGRMGWKAEQKGIGLFVAGAYNAEIGVTSPLFRIENDRDPACHFNKTPEDRFHPGAATLPQFVPDVVNFAFFVRFLAPPAPAPDTPSRARGRELFAEVGCALCHTPSMPTAAVPNPALRNKTAHLYSDVLVHHMGPALADQLVLGQAGPDEFRTAPLWGVGQRVFLMHDGRTRDLKEAIDAHHSPGDARFPPSEANAVVDAFNALSEEQKQDVLEFLRGL
;
A
#
# COMPACT_ATOMS: atom_id res chain seq x y z
N MET A 1 26.06 106.03 1.33
CA MET A 1 26.77 106.42 0.14
C MET A 1 26.77 105.23 -0.82
N SER A 2 26.26 105.54 -1.99
CA SER A 2 26.60 105.05 -3.33
C SER A 2 26.13 103.63 -3.63
N ARG A 3 25.05 103.44 -4.35
CA ARG A 3 24.87 103.45 -5.81
C ARG A 3 25.77 102.41 -6.49
N GLN A 4 25.27 101.48 -7.17
CA GLN A 4 24.67 101.42 -8.52
C GLN A 4 24.65 99.97 -9.01
N ILE A 5 23.69 99.50 -9.65
CA ILE A 5 23.11 99.45 -10.97
C ILE A 5 23.14 98.00 -11.53
N LEU A 6 21.98 97.52 -11.78
CA LEU A 6 21.45 96.78 -12.95
C LEU A 6 22.41 95.96 -13.81
N ARG A 7 22.08 94.73 -14.08
CA ARG A 7 21.62 94.29 -15.43
C ARG A 7 21.05 92.90 -15.43
N SER A 8 19.88 92.80 -16.04
CA SER A 8 19.13 91.59 -16.36
C SER A 8 19.81 90.67 -17.33
N TYR A 9 19.83 89.39 -17.15
CA TYR A 9 19.82 88.35 -18.21
C TYR A 9 18.80 87.30 -17.89
N ALA A 10 17.77 87.28 -18.73
CA ALA A 10 16.82 86.19 -18.79
C ALA A 10 17.51 84.99 -19.43
N ALA A 11 17.63 83.92 -18.69
CA ALA A 11 18.07 82.63 -19.27
C ALA A 11 16.80 81.69 -19.18
N LEU A 12 16.32 81.41 -20.37
CA LEU A 12 15.24 80.49 -20.68
C LEU A 12 15.75 79.06 -20.37
N PHE A 13 15.28 78.45 -19.25
CA PHE A 13 15.55 77.03 -19.01
C PHE A 13 14.43 76.23 -19.69
N LEU A 14 14.79 75.61 -20.82
CA LEU A 14 14.02 74.59 -21.47
C LEU A 14 14.14 73.29 -20.63
N LEU A 15 13.09 72.95 -19.87
CA LEU A 15 12.98 71.65 -19.21
C LEU A 15 12.64 70.57 -20.27
N LEU A 16 13.64 69.86 -20.73
CA LEU A 16 13.44 68.59 -21.45
C LEU A 16 12.99 67.55 -20.45
N ALA A 17 11.69 67.26 -20.40
CA ALA A 17 11.15 66.06 -19.71
C ALA A 17 11.53 64.83 -20.57
N VAL A 18 12.62 64.17 -20.23
CA VAL A 18 12.92 62.83 -20.72
C VAL A 18 12.04 61.85 -19.93
N SER A 19 10.87 61.48 -20.52
CA SER A 19 10.08 60.36 -20.05
C SER A 19 10.86 59.04 -20.28
N LEU A 20 11.54 58.56 -19.23
CA LEU A 20 12.08 57.23 -19.18
C LEU A 20 10.90 56.24 -19.11
N SER A 21 10.42 55.80 -20.26
CA SER A 21 9.58 54.61 -20.37
C SER A 21 10.46 53.39 -20.07
N LEU A 22 10.45 52.96 -18.79
CA LEU A 22 10.93 51.63 -18.42
C LEU A 22 10.05 50.62 -19.14
N PRO A 23 10.60 49.71 -19.96
CA PRO A 23 9.80 48.58 -20.43
C PRO A 23 9.40 47.77 -19.20
N LEU A 24 8.09 47.67 -18.93
CA LEU A 24 7.59 46.58 -18.12
C LEU A 24 7.98 45.29 -18.84
N THR A 25 9.10 44.74 -18.50
CA THR A 25 9.37 43.33 -18.75
C THR A 25 8.38 42.58 -17.89
N SER A 26 7.21 42.24 -18.43
CA SER A 26 6.41 41.12 -17.95
C SER A 26 7.36 39.92 -18.10
N ALA A 27 8.08 39.62 -17.02
CA ALA A 27 8.67 38.30 -16.88
C ALA A 27 7.51 37.32 -17.09
N LEU A 28 7.51 36.59 -18.19
CA LEU A 28 6.72 35.40 -18.36
C LEU A 28 7.06 34.51 -17.14
N ARG A 29 6.28 34.59 -16.07
CA ARG A 29 6.26 33.57 -15.08
C ARG A 29 5.80 32.34 -15.89
N ALA A 30 6.68 31.38 -16.05
CA ALA A 30 6.24 30.04 -16.43
C ALA A 30 5.10 29.71 -15.49
N ASP A 31 3.92 29.40 -16.04
CA ASP A 31 2.78 29.05 -15.24
C ASP A 31 3.20 27.88 -14.35
N PHE A 32 3.12 28.09 -13.04
CA PHE A 32 3.44 27.04 -12.07
C PHE A 32 2.43 25.89 -12.26
N VAL A 33 2.93 24.68 -12.40
CA VAL A 33 2.12 23.45 -12.48
C VAL A 33 2.49 22.58 -11.28
N ALA A 34 1.48 22.14 -10.55
CA ALA A 34 1.65 21.24 -9.42
C ALA A 34 2.25 19.91 -9.87
N THR A 35 3.26 19.47 -9.16
CA THR A 35 3.96 18.21 -9.41
C THR A 35 4.14 17.43 -8.12
N ASP A 36 4.10 16.11 -8.22
CA ASP A 36 4.39 15.26 -7.07
C ASP A 36 5.79 15.58 -6.52
N PRO A 37 5.94 15.92 -5.23
CA PRO A 37 7.26 16.12 -4.60
C PRO A 37 8.17 14.89 -4.67
N GLY A 38 7.62 13.72 -5.03
CA GLY A 38 8.33 12.45 -5.04
C GLY A 38 8.38 11.78 -3.67
N VAL A 39 8.92 10.58 -3.65
CA VAL A 39 9.05 9.78 -2.43
C VAL A 39 9.81 10.55 -1.36
N ARG A 40 9.22 10.70 -0.19
CA ARG A 40 9.83 11.41 0.94
C ARG A 40 11.14 10.75 1.36
N GLY A 41 12.21 11.51 1.30
CA GLY A 41 13.53 11.07 1.74
C GLY A 41 13.72 11.10 3.27
N GLY A 42 14.92 10.75 3.71
CA GLY A 42 15.31 10.68 5.12
C GLY A 42 15.08 9.30 5.73
N PRO A 43 15.26 9.17 7.07
CA PRO A 43 15.05 7.89 7.74
C PRO A 43 13.60 7.44 7.59
N PRO A 44 13.34 6.11 7.45
CA PRO A 44 11.98 5.58 7.24
C PRO A 44 11.01 5.95 8.36
N ALA A 45 11.48 6.14 9.58
CA ALA A 45 10.63 6.35 10.78
C ALA A 45 9.49 5.31 10.86
N ALA A 46 9.78 4.08 10.46
CA ALA A 46 8.88 2.94 10.33
C ALA A 46 9.63 1.64 10.65
N GLY A 47 8.90 0.52 10.76
CA GLY A 47 9.48 -0.81 11.03
C GLY A 47 9.70 -1.10 12.51
N GLY A 48 9.49 -0.13 13.39
CA GLY A 48 9.57 -0.31 14.84
C GLY A 48 8.25 -0.70 15.50
N PRO A 49 8.29 -1.11 16.78
CA PRO A 49 7.09 -1.50 17.52
C PRO A 49 6.25 -0.30 17.96
N LEU A 50 4.95 -0.53 18.20
CA LEU A 50 4.07 0.45 18.84
C LEU A 50 4.62 0.90 20.19
N PRO A 51 4.52 2.21 20.53
CA PRO A 51 4.90 2.69 21.86
C PRO A 51 4.10 2.00 22.97
N GLY A 52 4.78 1.61 24.05
CA GLY A 52 4.14 1.04 25.25
C GLY A 52 3.76 -0.42 25.14
N ILE A 53 4.29 -1.18 24.18
CA ILE A 53 4.13 -2.64 24.19
C ILE A 53 4.84 -3.27 25.40
N GLY A 54 4.27 -4.37 25.90
CA GLY A 54 4.84 -5.13 27.03
C GLY A 54 6.11 -5.88 26.64
N ARG A 55 6.93 -6.24 27.65
CA ARG A 55 8.19 -6.95 27.42
C ARG A 55 8.01 -8.27 26.64
N LEU A 56 6.97 -9.02 26.94
CA LEU A 56 6.70 -10.29 26.24
C LEU A 56 6.26 -10.03 24.79
N ASP A 57 5.37 -9.05 24.58
CA ASP A 57 4.92 -8.66 23.23
C ASP A 57 6.10 -8.17 22.38
N LEU A 58 7.07 -7.45 23.00
CA LEU A 58 8.29 -7.02 22.33
C LEU A 58 9.16 -8.22 21.91
N GLN A 59 9.26 -9.26 22.73
CA GLN A 59 10.00 -10.47 22.36
C GLN A 59 9.36 -11.18 21.16
N PHE A 60 8.05 -11.30 21.14
CA PHE A 60 7.30 -11.83 19.99
C PHE A 60 7.43 -10.95 18.74
N PHE A 61 7.35 -9.62 18.92
CA PHE A 61 7.54 -8.67 17.82
C PHE A 61 8.92 -8.83 17.17
N LEU A 62 9.98 -8.89 17.96
CA LEU A 62 11.35 -9.04 17.45
C LEU A 62 11.57 -10.41 16.80
N ALA A 63 11.04 -11.49 17.38
CA ALA A 63 11.10 -12.81 16.77
C ALA A 63 10.35 -12.84 15.42
N GLY A 64 9.15 -12.25 15.37
CA GLY A 64 8.38 -12.15 14.14
C GLY A 64 9.03 -11.26 13.09
N GLN A 65 9.68 -10.17 13.50
CA GLN A 65 10.45 -9.32 12.60
C GLN A 65 11.63 -10.06 11.97
N ASN A 66 12.33 -10.87 12.77
CA ASN A 66 13.45 -11.68 12.28
C ASN A 66 12.97 -12.75 11.28
N ALA A 67 11.94 -13.52 11.65
CA ALA A 67 11.35 -14.52 10.77
C ALA A 67 10.76 -13.90 9.48
N PHE A 68 10.15 -12.71 9.57
CA PHE A 68 9.62 -11.97 8.42
C PHE A 68 10.71 -11.58 7.40
N GLN A 69 11.94 -11.39 7.85
CA GLN A 69 13.10 -11.05 7.03
C GLN A 69 13.94 -12.27 6.63
N GLU A 70 13.63 -13.44 7.17
CA GLU A 70 14.29 -14.68 6.79
C GLU A 70 14.05 -14.97 5.32
N VAL A 71 15.08 -15.51 4.69
CA VAL A 71 15.00 -16.03 3.32
C VAL A 71 14.96 -17.55 3.40
N ASP A 72 13.95 -18.16 2.81
CA ASP A 72 13.75 -19.60 2.88
C ASP A 72 14.28 -20.32 1.64
N SER A 73 14.89 -21.48 1.87
CA SER A 73 15.10 -22.52 0.85
C SER A 73 14.23 -23.73 1.17
N VAL A 74 14.16 -24.68 0.25
CA VAL A 74 13.25 -25.83 0.41
C VAL A 74 13.59 -26.63 1.68
N GLN A 75 14.86 -27.01 1.85
CA GLN A 75 15.33 -27.86 2.95
C GLN A 75 16.20 -27.12 3.98
N GLY A 76 16.46 -25.82 3.81
CA GLY A 76 17.42 -25.08 4.63
C GLY A 76 18.87 -25.54 4.41
N THR A 77 19.19 -26.06 3.23
CA THR A 77 20.54 -26.55 2.87
C THR A 77 21.37 -25.51 2.15
N ILE A 78 20.77 -24.40 1.75
CA ILE A 78 21.46 -23.26 1.18
C ILE A 78 22.00 -22.39 2.32
N PRO A 79 23.25 -21.92 2.29
CA PRO A 79 23.81 -21.06 3.32
C PRO A 79 22.95 -19.82 3.57
N ASP A 80 22.81 -19.45 4.84
CA ASP A 80 22.07 -18.26 5.30
C ASP A 80 20.57 -18.28 4.96
N THR A 81 19.96 -19.47 4.77
CA THR A 81 18.52 -19.60 4.57
C THR A 81 17.86 -20.45 5.66
N GLY A 82 16.60 -20.12 5.96
CA GLY A 82 15.67 -21.01 6.63
C GLY A 82 15.22 -22.15 5.73
N ARG A 83 14.24 -22.89 6.18
CA ARG A 83 13.67 -24.00 5.42
C ARG A 83 12.16 -23.89 5.38
N GLY A 84 11.56 -24.50 4.38
CA GLY A 84 10.12 -24.64 4.29
C GLY A 84 9.54 -23.95 3.06
N LEU A 85 10.40 -23.34 2.20
CA LEU A 85 9.92 -22.80 0.93
C LEU A 85 9.16 -23.90 0.19
N GLY A 86 7.93 -23.59 -0.15
CA GLY A 86 7.03 -24.56 -0.77
C GLY A 86 7.40 -24.90 -2.21
N PRO A 87 6.79 -25.97 -2.78
CA PRO A 87 7.03 -26.36 -4.16
C PRO A 87 6.56 -25.32 -5.17
N ARG A 88 5.65 -24.45 -4.78
CA ARG A 88 5.17 -23.29 -5.53
C ARG A 88 5.18 -22.06 -4.65
N PHE A 89 5.67 -20.93 -5.15
CA PHE A 89 5.88 -19.72 -4.38
C PHE A 89 5.92 -18.46 -5.27
N ASN A 90 5.74 -17.28 -4.68
CA ASN A 90 5.83 -15.98 -5.36
C ASN A 90 7.12 -15.24 -5.03
N LEU A 91 7.65 -15.47 -3.83
CA LEU A 91 8.97 -15.06 -3.39
C LEU A 91 9.43 -15.99 -2.25
N ASP A 92 10.66 -15.87 -1.82
CA ASP A 92 11.28 -16.70 -0.78
C ASP A 92 11.50 -15.96 0.55
N SER A 93 10.87 -14.79 0.70
CA SER A 93 10.93 -13.96 1.91
C SER A 93 9.75 -12.98 1.95
N CYS A 94 9.10 -12.84 3.10
CA CYS A 94 8.06 -11.82 3.29
C CYS A 94 8.61 -10.40 3.08
N ALA A 95 9.81 -10.11 3.64
CA ALA A 95 10.45 -8.81 3.50
C ALA A 95 10.88 -8.50 2.07
N GLY A 96 11.06 -9.50 1.20
CA GLY A 96 11.33 -9.27 -0.21
C GLY A 96 10.24 -8.44 -0.89
N CYS A 97 8.97 -8.76 -0.59
CA CYS A 97 7.81 -8.02 -1.09
C CYS A 97 7.49 -6.79 -0.24
N HIS A 98 7.66 -6.87 1.07
CA HIS A 98 7.20 -5.90 2.06
C HIS A 98 8.37 -5.15 2.72
N SER A 99 9.20 -4.45 1.96
CA SER A 99 10.41 -3.78 2.48
C SER A 99 10.42 -2.24 2.41
N GLN A 100 9.49 -1.61 1.72
CA GLN A 100 9.51 -0.16 1.54
C GLN A 100 8.46 0.55 2.43
N PRO A 101 8.87 1.52 3.28
CA PRO A 101 10.23 2.02 3.55
C PRO A 101 11.01 1.18 4.58
N ALA A 102 10.40 0.16 5.16
CA ALA A 102 10.96 -0.74 6.17
C ALA A 102 10.22 -2.08 6.13
N PRO A 103 10.72 -3.15 6.81
CA PRO A 103 10.01 -4.42 6.93
C PRO A 103 8.57 -4.24 7.41
N GLY A 104 7.62 -4.86 6.70
CA GLY A 104 6.18 -4.66 6.86
C GLY A 104 5.60 -3.54 6.00
N GLY A 105 6.40 -2.94 5.13
CA GLY A 105 5.97 -1.93 4.16
C GLY A 105 5.32 -2.50 2.91
N SER A 106 5.57 -1.86 1.79
CA SER A 106 5.08 -2.25 0.47
C SER A 106 6.24 -2.62 -0.46
N SER A 107 5.95 -2.75 -1.75
CA SER A 107 6.94 -3.07 -2.79
C SER A 107 8.16 -2.16 -2.77
N PRO A 108 9.38 -2.72 -2.78
CA PRO A 108 10.61 -1.95 -2.92
C PRO A 108 10.75 -1.34 -4.33
N GLN A 109 11.68 -0.39 -4.46
CA GLN A 109 11.97 0.27 -5.74
C GLN A 109 12.57 -0.66 -6.77
N VAL A 110 13.39 -1.64 -6.32
CA VAL A 110 13.99 -2.68 -7.17
C VAL A 110 13.25 -3.98 -6.91
N ASN A 111 12.71 -4.56 -7.95
CA ASN A 111 11.90 -5.77 -7.85
C ASN A 111 12.78 -7.01 -7.64
N PRO A 112 12.69 -7.69 -6.48
CA PRO A 112 13.51 -8.88 -6.18
C PRO A 112 13.07 -10.14 -6.95
N GLN A 113 11.89 -10.17 -7.56
CA GLN A 113 11.36 -11.34 -8.26
C GLN A 113 12.24 -11.76 -9.44
N LEU A 114 12.97 -10.82 -10.06
CA LEU A 114 13.93 -11.15 -11.12
C LEU A 114 15.08 -12.04 -10.60
N ALA A 115 15.59 -11.73 -9.40
CA ALA A 115 16.68 -12.50 -8.81
C ALA A 115 16.21 -13.88 -8.38
N VAL A 116 14.98 -14.01 -7.92
CA VAL A 116 14.38 -15.29 -7.47
C VAL A 116 14.17 -16.25 -8.61
N ALA A 117 13.85 -15.79 -9.82
CA ALA A 117 13.62 -16.65 -10.98
C ALA A 117 14.79 -17.62 -11.29
N ALA A 118 16.04 -17.17 -11.11
CA ALA A 118 17.24 -17.98 -11.36
C ALA A 118 17.98 -18.37 -10.07
N LYS A 119 17.39 -18.12 -8.90
CA LYS A 119 18.03 -18.37 -7.62
C LYS A 119 18.26 -19.87 -7.42
N GLU A 120 19.42 -20.22 -6.86
CA GLU A 120 19.77 -21.59 -6.49
C GLU A 120 19.75 -22.58 -7.67
N GLY A 121 20.01 -22.09 -8.89
CA GLY A 121 20.04 -22.91 -10.08
C GLY A 121 18.68 -23.39 -10.59
N ALA A 122 17.60 -22.73 -10.18
CA ALA A 122 16.25 -23.05 -10.64
C ALA A 122 16.06 -22.77 -12.15
N ALA A 123 15.15 -23.52 -12.77
CA ALA A 123 14.80 -23.41 -14.19
C ALA A 123 13.63 -22.44 -14.44
N ASN A 124 13.30 -21.59 -13.48
CA ASN A 124 12.19 -20.64 -13.59
C ASN A 124 12.48 -19.53 -14.62
N ALA A 125 11.49 -19.22 -15.44
CA ALA A 125 11.53 -18.03 -16.28
C ALA A 125 11.05 -16.80 -15.49
N VAL A 126 11.57 -15.61 -15.84
CA VAL A 126 11.02 -14.35 -15.32
C VAL A 126 9.63 -14.16 -15.89
N PRO A 127 8.57 -13.96 -15.06
CA PRO A 127 7.24 -13.68 -15.56
C PRO A 127 7.22 -12.42 -16.45
N PRO A 128 6.44 -12.41 -17.56
CA PRO A 128 6.53 -11.36 -18.59
C PRO A 128 6.12 -9.96 -18.11
N PHE A 129 5.44 -9.86 -16.96
CA PHE A 129 5.03 -8.59 -16.34
C PHE A 129 6.02 -8.10 -15.27
N VAL A 130 7.06 -8.87 -14.92
CA VAL A 130 8.05 -8.51 -13.92
C VAL A 130 9.16 -7.67 -14.54
N ALA A 131 9.33 -6.43 -14.05
CA ALA A 131 10.39 -5.52 -14.47
C ALA A 131 11.27 -5.12 -13.29
N ILE A 132 12.55 -4.83 -13.56
CA ILE A 132 13.55 -4.51 -12.51
C ILE A 132 13.18 -3.28 -11.70
N ASP A 133 12.59 -2.29 -12.35
CA ASP A 133 12.11 -1.04 -11.77
C ASP A 133 10.59 -1.00 -11.59
N GLY A 134 9.89 -2.12 -11.85
CA GLY A 134 8.47 -2.29 -11.62
C GLY A 134 8.14 -2.67 -10.17
N PRO A 135 6.86 -2.64 -9.78
CA PRO A 135 6.44 -3.15 -8.48
C PRO A 135 6.61 -4.67 -8.39
N VAL A 136 6.75 -5.17 -7.17
CA VAL A 136 6.47 -6.59 -6.89
C VAL A 136 4.98 -6.81 -7.09
N LEU A 137 4.64 -7.84 -7.82
CA LEU A 137 3.25 -8.16 -8.13
C LEU A 137 2.95 -9.63 -7.84
N ASP A 138 1.81 -9.86 -7.21
CA ASP A 138 1.09 -11.12 -7.30
C ASP A 138 0.18 -11.10 -8.53
N ALA A 139 0.02 -12.24 -9.18
CA ALA A 139 -0.89 -12.41 -10.30
C ALA A 139 -2.01 -13.38 -9.94
N PHE A 140 -3.20 -13.14 -10.46
CA PHE A 140 -4.34 -14.05 -10.32
C PHE A 140 -5.11 -14.16 -11.63
N LEU A 141 -5.80 -15.27 -11.83
CA LEU A 141 -6.68 -15.46 -12.97
C LEU A 141 -7.99 -14.70 -12.75
N ARG A 142 -8.40 -13.92 -13.74
CA ARG A 142 -9.70 -13.23 -13.74
C ARG A 142 -10.84 -14.19 -14.02
N PHE A 143 -10.64 -15.10 -14.98
CA PHE A 143 -11.70 -15.99 -15.46
C PHE A 143 -11.18 -17.40 -15.71
N HIS A 144 -12.07 -18.36 -15.47
CA HIS A 144 -11.95 -19.73 -15.97
C HIS A 144 -12.15 -19.80 -17.49
N PRO A 145 -11.76 -20.93 -18.15
CA PRO A 145 -11.99 -21.12 -19.58
C PRO A 145 -13.46 -21.04 -20.02
N ASP A 146 -14.40 -21.27 -19.11
CA ASP A 146 -15.84 -21.17 -19.35
C ASP A 146 -16.40 -19.74 -19.21
N GLY A 147 -15.53 -18.76 -18.88
CA GLY A 147 -15.88 -17.37 -18.68
C GLY A 147 -16.42 -17.03 -17.29
N SER A 148 -16.56 -17.98 -16.39
CA SER A 148 -16.86 -17.71 -14.99
C SER A 148 -15.67 -17.09 -14.27
N ARG A 149 -15.92 -16.32 -13.19
CA ARG A 149 -14.83 -15.69 -12.41
C ARG A 149 -14.00 -16.76 -11.68
N ASP A 150 -12.69 -16.64 -11.74
CA ASP A 150 -11.73 -17.51 -11.05
C ASP A 150 -11.26 -16.85 -9.74
N GLY A 151 -10.37 -15.92 -9.80
CA GLY A 151 -9.76 -15.23 -8.65
C GLY A 151 -8.64 -16.02 -7.97
N ARG A 152 -8.23 -17.15 -8.55
CA ARG A 152 -7.14 -17.96 -8.00
C ARG A 152 -5.82 -17.23 -8.14
N LEU A 153 -5.12 -17.04 -6.99
CA LEU A 153 -3.74 -16.59 -6.97
C LEU A 153 -2.85 -17.58 -7.72
N LEU A 154 -1.96 -17.08 -8.56
CA LEU A 154 -0.99 -17.88 -9.29
C LEU A 154 0.35 -17.89 -8.57
N ASP A 155 0.93 -19.06 -8.47
CA ASP A 155 2.30 -19.23 -8.03
C ASP A 155 3.23 -18.88 -9.21
N LEU A 156 4.08 -17.87 -9.03
CA LEU A 156 4.91 -17.36 -10.11
C LEU A 156 6.12 -18.25 -10.38
N PHE A 157 6.63 -18.91 -9.33
CA PHE A 157 7.82 -19.75 -9.37
C PHE A 157 7.55 -21.14 -8.83
N THR A 158 8.39 -22.07 -9.25
CA THR A 158 8.35 -23.47 -8.83
C THR A 158 9.75 -23.95 -8.46
N ILE A 159 9.85 -25.06 -7.74
CA ILE A 159 11.14 -25.67 -7.38
C ILE A 159 11.75 -26.52 -8.48
N ALA A 160 11.32 -26.39 -9.73
CA ALA A 160 11.88 -27.06 -10.88
C ALA A 160 13.37 -26.73 -11.05
N GLY A 161 14.22 -27.74 -11.13
CA GLY A 161 15.68 -27.61 -11.32
C GLY A 161 16.42 -26.98 -10.13
N ARG A 162 15.79 -26.80 -8.96
CA ARG A 162 16.47 -26.25 -7.79
C ARG A 162 17.47 -27.22 -7.18
N THR A 163 18.67 -26.72 -6.81
CA THR A 163 19.75 -27.54 -6.24
C THR A 163 19.43 -28.07 -4.84
N ASP A 164 18.54 -27.38 -4.10
CA ASP A 164 18.06 -27.76 -2.77
C ASP A 164 16.82 -28.69 -2.80
N ALA A 165 16.31 -29.02 -3.99
CA ALA A 165 15.14 -29.88 -4.19
C ALA A 165 15.35 -30.89 -5.34
N PRO A 166 16.32 -31.78 -5.23
CA PRO A 166 16.69 -32.70 -6.31
C PRO A 166 15.54 -33.66 -6.64
N GLY A 167 15.21 -33.77 -7.92
CA GLY A 167 14.14 -34.65 -8.41
C GLY A 167 12.74 -34.05 -8.44
N CYS A 168 12.55 -32.80 -7.96
CA CYS A 168 11.34 -32.06 -8.19
C CYS A 168 11.44 -31.21 -9.46
N ASP A 169 10.46 -31.34 -10.33
CA ASP A 169 10.39 -30.62 -11.62
C ASP A 169 8.93 -30.24 -11.91
N ILE A 170 8.47 -29.17 -11.29
CA ILE A 170 7.12 -28.64 -11.44
C ILE A 170 7.14 -27.52 -12.47
N SER A 171 6.24 -27.58 -13.44
CA SER A 171 6.08 -26.53 -14.45
C SER A 171 5.51 -25.25 -13.86
N GLN A 172 6.09 -24.10 -14.26
CA GLN A 172 5.48 -22.79 -14.02
C GLN A 172 4.12 -22.68 -14.73
N PRO A 173 3.19 -21.86 -14.21
CA PRO A 173 1.97 -21.52 -14.95
C PRO A 173 2.29 -20.87 -16.30
N ASP A 174 1.39 -21.02 -17.27
CA ASP A 174 1.49 -20.34 -18.57
C ASP A 174 1.07 -18.86 -18.44
N LEU A 175 1.95 -18.07 -17.84
CA LEU A 175 1.71 -16.64 -17.56
C LEU A 175 1.69 -15.79 -18.84
N GLU A 176 2.47 -16.19 -19.86
CA GLU A 176 2.55 -15.47 -21.14
C GLU A 176 1.23 -15.51 -21.88
N SER A 177 0.65 -16.71 -22.02
CA SER A 177 -0.64 -16.88 -22.69
C SER A 177 -1.77 -16.19 -21.90
N GLN A 178 -1.78 -16.29 -20.58
CA GLN A 178 -2.79 -15.60 -19.76
C GLN A 178 -2.69 -14.09 -19.88
N LEU A 179 -1.48 -13.52 -19.92
CA LEU A 179 -1.26 -12.10 -20.12
C LEU A 179 -1.74 -11.65 -21.51
N ALA A 180 -1.38 -12.41 -22.57
CA ALA A 180 -1.78 -12.11 -23.95
C ALA A 180 -3.31 -12.13 -24.14
N ASN A 181 -4.02 -12.94 -23.35
CA ASN A 181 -5.49 -13.05 -23.36
C ASN A 181 -6.19 -12.07 -22.40
N ASP A 182 -5.45 -11.12 -21.77
CA ASP A 182 -5.97 -10.21 -20.73
C ASP A 182 -6.67 -10.93 -19.56
N ASN A 183 -6.19 -12.12 -19.21
CA ASN A 183 -6.77 -12.94 -18.14
C ASN A 183 -6.00 -12.85 -16.80
N LEU A 184 -5.01 -11.95 -16.70
CA LEU A 184 -4.30 -11.70 -15.46
C LEU A 184 -4.78 -10.40 -14.81
N GLY A 185 -5.07 -10.48 -13.51
CA GLY A 185 -5.15 -9.33 -12.61
C GLY A 185 -3.91 -9.29 -11.73
N PHE A 186 -3.57 -8.09 -11.25
CA PHE A 186 -2.36 -7.87 -10.45
C PHE A 186 -2.69 -7.21 -9.14
N ARG A 187 -1.91 -7.56 -8.11
CA ARG A 187 -1.93 -6.90 -6.80
C ARG A 187 -0.52 -6.67 -6.30
N MET A 188 -0.32 -5.52 -5.71
CA MET A 188 0.90 -5.13 -5.04
C MET A 188 0.81 -5.45 -3.55
N PRO A 189 1.93 -5.75 -2.86
CA PRO A 189 1.97 -5.96 -1.41
C PRO A 189 1.36 -4.80 -0.63
N THR A 190 0.34 -5.10 0.20
CA THR A 190 -0.30 -4.10 1.06
C THR A 190 0.62 -3.76 2.23
N PRO A 191 0.85 -2.46 2.56
CA PRO A 191 1.58 -2.12 3.79
C PRO A 191 0.86 -2.65 5.03
N MET A 192 1.62 -3.24 5.96
CA MET A 192 1.11 -3.84 7.19
C MET A 192 1.21 -2.89 8.40
N PHE A 193 1.80 -1.71 8.21
CA PHE A 193 1.95 -0.71 9.27
C PHE A 193 0.62 -0.39 9.96
N GLY A 194 0.64 -0.30 11.28
CA GLY A 194 -0.55 -0.02 12.06
C GLY A 194 -1.61 -1.12 12.06
N GLY A 195 -1.27 -2.33 11.59
CA GLY A 195 -2.23 -3.43 11.44
C GLY A 195 -3.00 -3.74 12.72
N GLY A 196 -2.35 -3.73 13.88
CA GLY A 196 -3.04 -3.95 15.15
C GLY A 196 -3.96 -2.81 15.57
N LEU A 197 -3.65 -1.57 15.22
CA LEU A 197 -4.57 -0.45 15.43
C LEU A 197 -5.82 -0.64 14.55
N LEU A 198 -5.62 -0.96 13.28
CA LEU A 198 -6.70 -1.24 12.33
C LEU A 198 -7.57 -2.43 12.79
N GLU A 199 -6.95 -3.54 13.21
CA GLU A 199 -7.65 -4.71 13.78
C GLU A 199 -8.48 -4.36 15.01
N SER A 200 -8.03 -3.37 15.81
CA SER A 200 -8.64 -2.97 17.07
C SER A 200 -9.77 -1.95 16.94
N ILE A 201 -10.06 -1.43 15.75
CA ILE A 201 -11.24 -0.58 15.52
C ILE A 201 -12.48 -1.46 15.61
N ALA A 202 -13.50 -1.07 16.41
CA ALA A 202 -14.74 -1.82 16.52
C ALA A 202 -15.57 -1.79 15.23
N ASP A 203 -16.37 -2.83 14.98
CA ASP A 203 -17.29 -2.87 13.84
C ASP A 203 -18.31 -1.72 13.93
N GLU A 204 -18.74 -1.39 15.15
CA GLU A 204 -19.65 -0.26 15.44
C GLU A 204 -19.04 1.06 15.05
N THR A 205 -17.76 1.29 15.37
CA THR A 205 -17.03 2.52 14.98
C THR A 205 -17.00 2.71 13.46
N ILE A 206 -16.79 1.62 12.70
CA ILE A 206 -16.82 1.67 11.22
C ILE A 206 -18.22 2.03 10.72
N LYS A 207 -19.29 1.43 11.31
CA LYS A 207 -20.68 1.74 10.96
C LYS A 207 -21.08 3.18 11.31
N GLU A 208 -20.63 3.68 12.46
CA GLU A 208 -20.84 5.06 12.88
C GLU A 208 -20.15 6.03 11.92
N ASN A 209 -18.92 5.75 11.53
CA ASN A 209 -18.19 6.54 10.53
C ASN A 209 -18.85 6.49 9.14
N MET A 210 -19.37 5.34 8.73
CA MET A 210 -20.14 5.22 7.48
C MET A 210 -21.37 6.13 7.50
N ALA A 211 -22.08 6.17 8.62
CA ALA A 211 -23.28 7.01 8.78
C ALA A 211 -22.97 8.49 8.99
N ALA A 212 -21.74 8.84 9.39
CA ALA A 212 -21.33 10.22 9.57
C ALA A 212 -21.33 10.98 8.24
N GLU A 213 -21.63 12.27 8.28
CA GLU A 213 -21.60 13.17 7.12
C GLU A 213 -22.47 12.69 5.94
N HIS A 214 -23.53 11.90 6.25
CA HIS A 214 -24.39 11.25 5.26
C HIS A 214 -24.89 12.20 4.16
N GLY A 215 -25.33 13.39 4.52
CA GLY A 215 -25.82 14.38 3.55
C GLY A 215 -24.76 14.83 2.56
N GLN A 216 -23.52 15.01 3.00
CA GLN A 216 -22.40 15.39 2.14
C GLN A 216 -21.96 14.21 1.26
N LYS A 217 -21.82 13.02 1.85
CA LYS A 217 -21.50 11.80 1.10
C LYS A 217 -22.53 11.55 -0.01
N GLN A 218 -23.81 11.62 0.32
CA GLN A 218 -24.90 11.45 -0.65
C GLN A 218 -24.86 12.50 -1.77
N ALA A 219 -24.59 13.77 -1.45
CA ALA A 219 -24.50 14.84 -2.44
C ALA A 219 -23.35 14.65 -3.44
N LEU A 220 -22.27 13.96 -3.03
CA LEU A 220 -21.10 13.66 -3.84
C LEU A 220 -21.13 12.24 -4.47
N GLY A 221 -22.21 11.46 -4.22
CA GLY A 221 -22.35 10.10 -4.76
C GLY A 221 -21.50 9.05 -4.03
N ILE A 222 -21.07 9.33 -2.81
CA ILE A 222 -20.26 8.41 -1.99
C ILE A 222 -21.22 7.48 -1.21
N ALA A 223 -21.10 6.18 -1.43
CA ALA A 223 -22.01 5.16 -0.89
C ALA A 223 -21.30 3.93 -0.32
N GLY A 224 -20.03 4.02 0.02
CA GLY A 224 -19.21 2.92 0.50
C GLY A 224 -19.87 2.02 1.53
N HIS A 225 -19.56 0.73 1.52
CA HIS A 225 -20.11 -0.25 2.44
C HIS A 225 -19.04 -1.16 3.06
N PRO A 226 -19.30 -1.79 4.23
CA PRO A 226 -18.34 -2.73 4.80
C PRO A 226 -18.33 -4.04 3.99
N ASN A 227 -17.16 -4.64 3.80
CA ASN A 227 -17.09 -6.04 3.38
C ASN A 227 -17.44 -6.92 4.57
N THR A 228 -18.69 -7.39 4.60
CA THR A 228 -19.20 -8.24 5.69
C THR A 228 -18.86 -9.70 5.42
N LEU A 229 -18.12 -10.30 6.34
CA LEU A 229 -17.67 -11.68 6.28
C LEU A 229 -18.72 -12.66 6.84
N PRO A 230 -18.59 -13.97 6.59
CA PRO A 230 -19.43 -14.96 7.23
C PRO A 230 -19.45 -14.78 8.76
N GLY A 231 -20.66 -14.78 9.34
CA GLY A 231 -20.86 -14.49 10.76
C GLY A 231 -21.07 -12.99 11.08
N GLY A 232 -21.15 -12.11 10.09
CA GLY A 232 -21.52 -10.70 10.25
C GLY A 232 -20.39 -9.76 10.66
N ALA A 233 -19.15 -10.26 10.74
CA ALA A 233 -17.99 -9.45 11.08
C ALA A 233 -17.54 -8.58 9.89
N ILE A 234 -17.05 -7.37 10.15
CA ILE A 234 -16.52 -6.49 9.13
C ILE A 234 -15.04 -6.84 8.86
N GLY A 235 -14.69 -7.06 7.61
CA GLY A 235 -13.32 -7.25 7.17
C GLY A 235 -12.51 -5.95 7.21
N ARG A 236 -11.17 -6.06 7.32
CA ARG A 236 -10.27 -4.90 7.44
C ARG A 236 -8.98 -5.04 6.67
N MET A 237 -8.49 -6.28 6.50
CA MET A 237 -7.20 -6.58 5.87
C MET A 237 -7.38 -6.90 4.40
N GLY A 238 -6.35 -6.64 3.60
CA GLY A 238 -6.35 -6.83 2.16
C GLY A 238 -6.92 -5.63 1.38
N TRP A 239 -6.80 -5.68 0.07
CA TRP A 239 -7.25 -4.61 -0.83
C TRP A 239 -8.78 -4.48 -0.91
N LYS A 240 -9.50 -5.53 -0.57
CA LYS A 240 -10.98 -5.56 -0.55
C LYS A 240 -11.55 -5.77 0.85
N ALA A 241 -10.77 -5.55 1.91
CA ALA A 241 -11.17 -5.82 3.29
C ALA A 241 -11.65 -7.28 3.48
N GLU A 242 -11.01 -8.24 2.86
CA GLU A 242 -11.44 -9.62 2.79
C GLU A 242 -11.13 -10.47 4.02
N GLN A 243 -10.37 -9.94 4.99
CA GLN A 243 -10.05 -10.62 6.24
C GLN A 243 -10.28 -9.69 7.45
N LYS A 244 -10.81 -10.25 8.55
CA LYS A 244 -11.02 -9.49 9.79
C LYS A 244 -9.75 -9.35 10.62
N GLY A 245 -8.98 -10.42 10.76
CA GLY A 245 -7.89 -10.52 11.71
C GLY A 245 -6.54 -10.83 11.08
N ILE A 246 -5.49 -10.30 11.70
CA ILE A 246 -4.11 -10.43 11.27
C ILE A 246 -3.68 -11.90 11.22
N GLY A 247 -4.04 -12.72 12.23
CA GLY A 247 -3.54 -14.10 12.32
C GLY A 247 -3.89 -14.96 11.11
N LEU A 248 -5.15 -14.88 10.64
CA LEU A 248 -5.58 -15.65 9.46
C LEU A 248 -5.02 -15.03 8.16
N PHE A 249 -4.91 -13.70 8.12
CA PHE A 249 -4.37 -12.98 6.97
C PHE A 249 -2.91 -13.35 6.69
N VAL A 250 -2.05 -13.28 7.72
CA VAL A 250 -0.62 -13.62 7.57
C VAL A 250 -0.40 -15.12 7.34
N ALA A 251 -1.23 -15.98 7.94
CA ALA A 251 -1.13 -17.42 7.71
C ALA A 251 -1.53 -17.83 6.28
N GLY A 252 -2.53 -17.14 5.72
CA GLY A 252 -2.92 -17.31 4.33
C GLY A 252 -1.83 -16.87 3.35
N ALA A 253 -1.23 -15.70 3.59
CA ALA A 253 -0.11 -15.19 2.80
C ALA A 253 1.13 -16.10 2.89
N TYR A 254 1.47 -16.59 4.09
CA TYR A 254 2.61 -17.49 4.29
C TYR A 254 2.47 -18.79 3.50
N ASN A 255 1.27 -19.34 3.41
CA ASN A 255 0.99 -20.50 2.59
C ASN A 255 0.90 -20.16 1.08
N ALA A 256 0.14 -19.12 0.71
CA ALA A 256 -0.12 -18.82 -0.69
C ALA A 256 1.08 -18.18 -1.42
N GLU A 257 1.91 -17.37 -0.74
CA GLU A 257 2.97 -16.59 -1.38
C GLU A 257 4.36 -17.21 -1.21
N ILE A 258 4.62 -17.88 -0.06
CA ILE A 258 5.89 -18.55 0.24
C ILE A 258 5.76 -20.07 0.11
N GLY A 259 4.54 -20.59 0.09
CA GLY A 259 4.26 -22.03 0.00
C GLY A 259 4.44 -22.81 1.31
N VAL A 260 4.69 -22.13 2.44
CA VAL A 260 4.96 -22.80 3.72
C VAL A 260 3.66 -23.24 4.37
N THR A 261 3.56 -24.52 4.73
CA THR A 261 2.43 -25.07 5.47
C THR A 261 2.54 -24.75 6.97
N SER A 262 1.40 -24.41 7.60
CA SER A 262 1.31 -24.02 9.00
C SER A 262 0.17 -24.76 9.72
N PRO A 263 0.04 -24.66 11.05
CA PRO A 263 -1.10 -25.26 11.77
C PRO A 263 -2.47 -24.79 11.27
N LEU A 264 -2.57 -23.61 10.64
CA LEU A 264 -3.79 -23.06 10.07
C LEU A 264 -3.99 -23.48 8.60
N PHE A 265 -2.91 -23.65 7.85
CA PHE A 265 -2.91 -24.07 6.44
C PHE A 265 -1.94 -25.25 6.28
N ARG A 266 -2.50 -26.46 6.28
CA ARG A 266 -1.74 -27.73 6.37
C ARG A 266 -1.50 -28.42 5.03
N ILE A 267 -2.01 -27.86 3.94
CA ILE A 267 -2.01 -28.48 2.62
C ILE A 267 -0.97 -27.77 1.78
N GLU A 268 -0.07 -28.55 1.18
CA GLU A 268 0.88 -28.05 0.19
C GLU A 268 0.17 -27.46 -1.03
N ASN A 269 0.75 -26.41 -1.59
CA ASN A 269 0.23 -25.78 -2.81
C ASN A 269 0.31 -26.73 -4.02
N ASP A 270 1.27 -27.63 -4.03
CA ASP A 270 1.34 -28.70 -5.03
C ASP A 270 1.11 -30.07 -4.39
N ARG A 271 0.54 -31.01 -5.17
CA ARG A 271 0.20 -32.34 -4.70
C ARG A 271 1.20 -33.41 -5.14
N ASP A 272 2.26 -33.06 -5.90
CA ASP A 272 3.29 -34.00 -6.29
C ASP A 272 4.13 -34.43 -5.09
N PRO A 273 4.07 -35.71 -4.64
CA PRO A 273 4.83 -36.16 -3.49
C PRO A 273 6.36 -36.09 -3.71
N ALA A 274 6.83 -36.05 -4.96
CA ALA A 274 8.24 -35.90 -5.27
C ALA A 274 8.80 -34.53 -4.91
N CYS A 275 7.91 -33.56 -4.68
CA CYS A 275 8.23 -32.16 -4.32
C CYS A 275 8.00 -31.84 -2.85
N HIS A 276 7.59 -32.83 -2.03
CA HIS A 276 7.34 -32.65 -0.59
C HIS A 276 8.58 -33.10 0.20
N PHE A 277 9.51 -32.19 0.45
CA PHE A 277 10.76 -32.47 1.14
C PHE A 277 10.68 -32.41 2.65
N ASN A 278 9.67 -31.74 3.18
CA ASN A 278 9.50 -31.51 4.61
C ASN A 278 8.24 -32.18 5.14
N LYS A 279 8.18 -32.33 6.47
CA LYS A 279 6.96 -32.80 7.14
C LYS A 279 5.96 -31.66 7.26
N THR A 280 4.73 -31.89 6.84
CA THR A 280 3.63 -30.93 6.98
C THR A 280 2.91 -31.04 8.33
N PRO A 281 2.55 -29.93 9.02
CA PRO A 281 2.96 -28.60 8.65
C PRO A 281 4.46 -28.38 8.89
N GLU A 282 5.08 -27.61 8.04
CA GLU A 282 6.50 -27.24 8.12
C GLU A 282 6.75 -26.29 9.28
N ASP A 283 5.96 -25.22 9.32
CA ASP A 283 5.87 -24.31 10.45
C ASP A 283 5.04 -24.94 11.57
N ARG A 284 5.63 -25.12 12.75
CA ARG A 284 5.04 -25.89 13.82
C ARG A 284 5.55 -25.47 15.20
N PHE A 285 4.89 -25.97 16.24
CA PHE A 285 5.40 -25.86 17.60
C PHE A 285 6.70 -26.61 17.80
N HIS A 286 7.64 -26.02 18.57
CA HIS A 286 8.95 -26.57 18.87
C HIS A 286 9.05 -26.95 20.37
N PRO A 287 8.62 -28.17 20.78
CA PRO A 287 8.73 -28.63 22.16
C PRO A 287 10.18 -28.62 22.62
N GLY A 288 10.42 -27.99 23.77
CA GLY A 288 11.78 -27.87 24.34
C GLY A 288 12.51 -26.58 23.97
N ALA A 289 11.91 -25.68 23.20
CA ALA A 289 12.45 -24.35 22.97
C ALA A 289 12.63 -23.56 24.28
N ALA A 290 13.67 -22.72 24.35
CA ALA A 290 14.04 -22.00 25.58
C ALA A 290 13.10 -20.80 25.87
N THR A 291 12.45 -20.25 24.85
CA THR A 291 11.58 -19.08 24.95
C THR A 291 10.23 -19.33 24.31
N LEU A 292 9.19 -18.57 24.70
CA LEU A 292 7.87 -18.66 24.11
C LEU A 292 7.85 -18.33 22.59
N PRO A 293 8.53 -17.27 22.12
CA PRO A 293 8.61 -17.03 20.68
C PRO A 293 9.26 -18.17 19.88
N GLN A 294 10.25 -18.86 20.44
CA GLN A 294 10.87 -20.03 19.79
C GLN A 294 10.00 -21.30 19.89
N PHE A 295 9.07 -21.35 20.85
CA PHE A 295 8.18 -22.49 21.02
C PHE A 295 7.02 -22.48 20.01
N VAL A 296 6.48 -21.32 19.70
CA VAL A 296 5.32 -21.19 18.80
C VAL A 296 5.74 -21.24 17.33
N PRO A 297 4.81 -21.58 16.42
CA PRO A 297 5.04 -21.48 14.97
C PRO A 297 5.32 -20.03 14.54
N ASP A 298 6.08 -19.84 13.45
CA ASP A 298 6.42 -18.50 12.95
C ASP A 298 5.20 -17.70 12.51
N VAL A 299 4.16 -18.34 12.05
CA VAL A 299 2.87 -17.69 11.76
C VAL A 299 2.31 -16.93 12.97
N VAL A 300 2.57 -17.40 14.19
CA VAL A 300 2.20 -16.68 15.42
C VAL A 300 3.11 -15.48 15.63
N ASN A 301 4.42 -15.65 15.44
CA ASN A 301 5.41 -14.57 15.51
C ASN A 301 5.09 -13.47 14.48
N PHE A 302 4.76 -13.82 13.24
CA PHE A 302 4.32 -12.87 12.20
C PHE A 302 3.07 -12.09 12.62
N ALA A 303 2.08 -12.77 13.20
CA ALA A 303 0.88 -12.10 13.69
C ALA A 303 1.20 -11.07 14.79
N PHE A 304 2.15 -11.36 15.68
CA PHE A 304 2.63 -10.41 16.68
C PHE A 304 3.43 -9.27 16.06
N PHE A 305 4.31 -9.55 15.09
CA PHE A 305 5.04 -8.52 14.35
C PHE A 305 4.07 -7.53 13.70
N VAL A 306 3.15 -7.99 12.88
CA VAL A 306 2.18 -7.14 12.17
C VAL A 306 1.25 -6.40 13.15
N ARG A 307 0.82 -7.07 14.23
CA ARG A 307 -0.07 -6.45 15.23
C ARG A 307 0.58 -5.31 15.97
N PHE A 308 1.86 -5.40 16.26
CA PHE A 308 2.59 -4.38 17.00
C PHE A 308 3.47 -3.48 16.14
N LEU A 309 3.42 -3.63 14.82
CA LEU A 309 4.14 -2.77 13.90
C LEU A 309 3.52 -1.36 13.90
N ALA A 310 4.30 -0.36 14.29
CA ALA A 310 3.82 1.01 14.35
C ALA A 310 3.55 1.59 12.96
N PRO A 311 2.55 2.48 12.82
CA PRO A 311 2.46 3.32 11.64
C PRO A 311 3.73 4.16 11.46
N PRO A 312 4.15 4.45 10.21
CA PRO A 312 5.24 5.39 9.96
C PRO A 312 4.94 6.76 10.58
N ALA A 313 5.96 7.39 11.14
CA ALA A 313 5.79 8.74 11.67
C ALA A 313 5.63 9.73 10.49
N PRO A 314 4.65 10.64 10.55
CA PRO A 314 4.51 11.69 9.56
C PRO A 314 5.69 12.66 9.63
N ALA A 315 5.97 13.34 8.52
CA ALA A 315 6.96 14.40 8.50
C ALA A 315 6.49 15.59 9.35
N PRO A 316 7.42 16.42 9.85
CA PRO A 316 7.08 17.67 10.53
C PRO A 316 6.16 18.54 9.67
N ASP A 317 5.22 19.20 10.30
CA ASP A 317 4.28 20.08 9.61
C ASP A 317 5.00 21.30 9.01
N THR A 318 4.52 21.75 7.86
CA THR A 318 4.93 22.99 7.20
C THR A 318 3.68 23.82 6.88
N PRO A 319 3.80 25.12 6.63
CA PRO A 319 2.64 25.90 6.21
C PRO A 319 1.91 25.33 5.00
N SER A 320 2.63 24.78 4.02
CA SER A 320 2.06 24.11 2.85
C SER A 320 1.29 22.84 3.24
N ARG A 321 1.87 21.96 4.05
CA ARG A 321 1.20 20.74 4.54
C ARG A 321 -0.05 21.04 5.38
N ALA A 322 0.00 22.10 6.20
CA ALA A 322 -1.17 22.50 6.98
C ALA A 322 -2.32 22.94 6.06
N ARG A 323 -2.05 23.80 5.06
CA ARG A 323 -3.06 24.17 4.05
C ARG A 323 -3.55 22.98 3.24
N GLY A 324 -2.62 22.10 2.84
CA GLY A 324 -2.95 20.88 2.10
C GLY A 324 -3.89 19.95 2.88
N ARG A 325 -3.72 19.84 4.20
CA ARG A 325 -4.63 19.09 5.08
C ARG A 325 -6.03 19.70 5.11
N GLU A 326 -6.13 21.03 5.16
CA GLU A 326 -7.41 21.73 5.11
C GLU A 326 -8.10 21.52 3.75
N LEU A 327 -7.36 21.71 2.65
CA LEU A 327 -7.85 21.47 1.29
C LEU A 327 -8.27 20.02 1.06
N PHE A 328 -7.51 19.03 1.57
CA PHE A 328 -7.87 17.62 1.51
C PHE A 328 -9.24 17.33 2.14
N ALA A 329 -9.57 18.00 3.24
CA ALA A 329 -10.89 17.90 3.84
C ALA A 329 -11.95 18.67 3.04
N GLU A 330 -11.63 19.88 2.57
CA GLU A 330 -12.54 20.76 1.85
C GLU A 330 -13.03 20.16 0.52
N VAL A 331 -12.14 19.56 -0.28
CA VAL A 331 -12.50 18.92 -1.54
C VAL A 331 -13.23 17.58 -1.36
N GLY A 332 -13.25 17.03 -0.14
CA GLY A 332 -14.00 15.83 0.20
C GLY A 332 -13.18 14.52 0.29
N CYS A 333 -11.86 14.54 0.11
CA CYS A 333 -11.02 13.34 0.25
C CYS A 333 -11.20 12.66 1.62
N ALA A 334 -11.37 13.45 2.68
CA ALA A 334 -11.57 12.98 4.05
C ALA A 334 -12.87 12.20 4.28
N LEU A 335 -13.82 12.21 3.35
CA LEU A 335 -15.09 11.47 3.45
C LEU A 335 -14.91 9.96 3.30
N CYS A 336 -13.92 9.55 2.49
CA CYS A 336 -13.44 8.17 2.40
C CYS A 336 -12.15 7.99 3.21
N HIS A 337 -11.17 8.87 3.01
CA HIS A 337 -9.93 8.87 3.78
C HIS A 337 -10.10 9.56 5.14
N THR A 338 -11.01 9.01 5.98
CA THR A 338 -11.29 9.50 7.34
C THR A 338 -9.99 9.64 8.14
N PRO A 339 -9.65 10.84 8.64
CA PRO A 339 -8.33 11.11 9.23
C PRO A 339 -7.98 10.21 10.41
N SER A 340 -8.93 9.87 11.26
CA SER A 340 -8.69 9.00 12.40
C SER A 340 -9.95 8.30 12.91
N MET A 341 -9.75 7.11 13.50
CA MET A 341 -10.79 6.39 14.24
C MET A 341 -10.26 5.91 15.60
N PRO A 342 -11.12 5.83 16.64
CA PRO A 342 -10.73 5.26 17.92
C PRO A 342 -10.65 3.73 17.83
N THR A 343 -9.66 3.15 18.53
CA THR A 343 -9.62 1.71 18.80
C THR A 343 -10.48 1.38 19.99
N ALA A 344 -11.00 0.15 20.03
CA ALA A 344 -11.83 -0.35 21.11
C ALA A 344 -11.04 -0.54 22.42
N ALA A 345 -11.78 -0.85 23.51
CA ALA A 345 -11.21 -1.23 24.80
C ALA A 345 -10.67 -2.67 24.79
N VAL A 346 -9.72 -2.95 23.87
CA VAL A 346 -9.08 -4.26 23.75
C VAL A 346 -8.15 -4.58 24.94
N PRO A 347 -7.83 -5.86 25.20
CA PRO A 347 -7.01 -6.23 26.36
C PRO A 347 -5.62 -5.59 26.38
N ASN A 348 -4.95 -5.48 25.22
CA ASN A 348 -3.58 -5.00 25.15
C ASN A 348 -3.50 -3.46 25.34
N PRO A 349 -2.73 -2.94 26.33
CA PRO A 349 -2.65 -1.49 26.60
C PRO A 349 -2.08 -0.67 25.44
N ALA A 350 -1.20 -1.24 24.61
CA ALA A 350 -0.63 -0.52 23.46
C ALA A 350 -1.64 -0.26 22.35
N LEU A 351 -2.74 -1.03 22.34
CA LEU A 351 -3.80 -0.96 21.33
C LEU A 351 -5.12 -0.39 21.87
N ARG A 352 -5.32 -0.43 23.21
CA ARG A 352 -6.56 -0.06 23.88
C ARG A 352 -6.82 1.44 23.83
N ASN A 353 -8.01 1.86 23.38
CA ASN A 353 -8.46 3.25 23.41
C ASN A 353 -7.45 4.23 22.81
N LYS A 354 -6.84 3.86 21.67
CA LYS A 354 -5.92 4.72 20.92
C LYS A 354 -6.67 5.45 19.82
N THR A 355 -6.12 6.56 19.38
CA THR A 355 -6.54 7.21 18.13
C THR A 355 -5.66 6.68 17.01
N ALA A 356 -6.25 5.97 16.07
CA ALA A 356 -5.57 5.51 14.86
C ALA A 356 -5.71 6.58 13.78
N HIS A 357 -4.61 7.26 13.41
CA HIS A 357 -4.58 8.29 12.37
C HIS A 357 -4.37 7.63 11.00
N LEU A 358 -5.34 6.82 10.56
CA LEU A 358 -5.20 5.93 9.43
C LEU A 358 -5.53 6.55 8.07
N TYR A 359 -6.28 7.64 8.02
CA TYR A 359 -6.80 8.22 6.77
C TYR A 359 -7.50 7.16 5.90
N SER A 360 -8.49 6.49 6.47
CA SER A 360 -9.32 5.48 5.84
C SER A 360 -10.60 5.28 6.63
N ASP A 361 -11.71 5.05 5.97
CA ASP A 361 -12.98 4.63 6.58
C ASP A 361 -13.11 3.11 6.68
N VAL A 362 -12.17 2.35 6.08
CA VAL A 362 -12.13 0.88 6.03
C VAL A 362 -13.28 0.28 5.19
N LEU A 363 -14.10 1.08 4.54
CA LEU A 363 -15.18 0.64 3.65
C LEU A 363 -14.64 0.27 2.27
N VAL A 364 -15.41 -0.50 1.52
CA VAL A 364 -15.18 -0.71 0.08
C VAL A 364 -16.07 0.24 -0.71
N HIS A 365 -15.50 0.78 -1.80
CA HIS A 365 -16.14 1.75 -2.68
C HIS A 365 -16.03 1.31 -4.13
N HIS A 366 -17.06 1.60 -4.92
CA HIS A 366 -16.99 1.45 -6.36
C HIS A 366 -15.99 2.44 -6.96
N MET A 367 -15.00 1.90 -7.68
CA MET A 367 -13.95 2.68 -8.35
C MET A 367 -14.11 2.66 -9.88
N GLY A 368 -15.16 2.04 -10.37
CA GLY A 368 -15.48 1.93 -11.80
C GLY A 368 -14.52 1.04 -12.60
N PRO A 369 -14.73 0.98 -13.94
CA PRO A 369 -14.01 0.06 -14.81
C PRO A 369 -12.50 0.28 -14.88
N ALA A 370 -12.02 1.51 -14.66
CA ALA A 370 -10.60 1.83 -14.80
C ALA A 370 -9.71 1.12 -13.74
N LEU A 371 -10.26 0.85 -12.56
CA LEU A 371 -9.58 0.15 -11.47
C LEU A 371 -10.07 -1.29 -11.24
N ALA A 372 -11.11 -1.74 -11.95
CA ALA A 372 -11.70 -3.05 -11.75
C ALA A 372 -10.70 -4.20 -11.98
N ASP A 373 -10.48 -5.01 -10.94
CA ASP A 373 -9.61 -6.18 -10.98
C ASP A 373 -10.34 -7.49 -11.34
N GLN A 374 -11.66 -7.43 -11.45
CA GLN A 374 -12.58 -8.54 -11.70
C GLN A 374 -12.75 -9.54 -10.54
N LEU A 375 -12.07 -9.34 -9.39
CA LEU A 375 -12.21 -10.21 -8.23
C LEU A 375 -13.45 -9.87 -7.40
N VAL A 376 -14.10 -10.92 -6.91
CA VAL A 376 -15.15 -10.83 -5.88
C VAL A 376 -14.65 -11.53 -4.63
N LEU A 377 -14.46 -10.78 -3.54
CA LEU A 377 -13.98 -11.31 -2.27
C LEU A 377 -14.97 -10.93 -1.16
N GLY A 378 -15.70 -11.92 -0.65
CA GLY A 378 -16.80 -11.68 0.26
C GLY A 378 -17.92 -10.90 -0.43
N GLN A 379 -18.29 -9.73 0.10
CA GLN A 379 -19.28 -8.82 -0.50
C GLN A 379 -18.66 -7.75 -1.38
N ALA A 380 -17.32 -7.62 -1.39
CA ALA A 380 -16.64 -6.66 -2.25
C ALA A 380 -16.68 -7.13 -3.71
N GLY A 381 -17.27 -6.31 -4.56
CA GLY A 381 -17.42 -6.55 -5.99
C GLY A 381 -16.13 -6.37 -6.79
N PRO A 382 -16.18 -6.61 -8.11
CA PRO A 382 -15.00 -6.66 -8.97
C PRO A 382 -14.34 -5.29 -9.22
N ASP A 383 -15.04 -4.19 -8.98
CA ASP A 383 -14.56 -2.81 -9.09
C ASP A 383 -14.50 -2.10 -7.72
N GLU A 384 -14.75 -2.83 -6.63
CA GLU A 384 -14.76 -2.27 -5.29
C GLU A 384 -13.44 -2.53 -4.57
N PHE A 385 -12.92 -1.48 -3.92
CA PHE A 385 -11.69 -1.53 -3.15
C PHE A 385 -11.86 -0.85 -1.79
N ARG A 386 -11.20 -1.43 -0.78
CA ARG A 386 -11.11 -0.80 0.53
C ARG A 386 -10.33 0.50 0.44
N THR A 387 -10.84 1.57 1.04
CA THR A 387 -10.06 2.80 1.23
C THR A 387 -8.75 2.45 1.93
N ALA A 388 -7.64 2.56 1.20
CA ALA A 388 -6.32 2.23 1.73
C ALA A 388 -5.89 3.24 2.80
N PRO A 389 -5.36 2.81 3.96
CA PRO A 389 -4.74 3.72 4.90
C PRO A 389 -3.62 4.53 4.26
N LEU A 390 -3.59 5.85 4.50
CA LEU A 390 -2.59 6.75 3.92
C LEU A 390 -1.39 6.99 4.82
N TRP A 391 -1.37 6.50 6.07
CA TRP A 391 -0.15 6.57 6.85
C TRP A 391 1.03 5.94 6.11
N GLY A 392 2.14 6.68 6.00
CA GLY A 392 3.33 6.28 5.25
C GLY A 392 3.21 6.36 3.73
N VAL A 393 2.10 6.91 3.17
CA VAL A 393 1.97 7.09 1.71
C VAL A 393 3.10 7.96 1.14
N GLY A 394 3.60 8.91 1.92
CA GLY A 394 4.72 9.76 1.52
C GLY A 394 6.01 9.03 1.20
N GLN A 395 6.19 7.82 1.70
CA GLN A 395 7.37 6.98 1.47
C GLN A 395 7.09 5.79 0.53
N ARG A 396 5.88 5.63 0.01
CA ARG A 396 5.58 4.60 -1.00
C ARG A 396 6.16 4.99 -2.35
N VAL A 397 6.76 4.00 -3.02
CA VAL A 397 7.28 4.16 -4.39
C VAL A 397 6.16 3.95 -5.39
N PHE A 398 5.39 2.88 -5.23
CA PHE A 398 4.29 2.52 -6.11
C PHE A 398 2.96 2.77 -5.41
N LEU A 399 1.98 3.20 -6.16
CA LEU A 399 0.65 3.59 -5.71
C LEU A 399 -0.43 2.77 -6.41
N MET A 400 -1.64 2.76 -5.87
CA MET A 400 -2.79 1.94 -6.23
C MET A 400 -2.60 0.45 -5.86
N HIS A 401 -3.64 -0.36 -6.06
CA HIS A 401 -3.64 -1.78 -5.71
C HIS A 401 -2.72 -2.63 -6.60
N ASP A 402 -2.43 -2.17 -7.79
CA ASP A 402 -1.62 -2.85 -8.82
C ASP A 402 -0.29 -2.14 -9.11
N GLY A 403 0.02 -1.07 -8.37
CA GLY A 403 1.31 -0.37 -8.51
C GLY A 403 1.49 0.39 -9.82
N ARG A 404 0.39 0.74 -10.51
CA ARG A 404 0.39 1.32 -11.87
C ARG A 404 1.04 2.68 -11.99
N THR A 405 1.25 3.40 -10.89
CA THR A 405 1.90 4.73 -10.92
C THR A 405 2.79 4.94 -9.72
N ARG A 406 3.74 5.89 -9.84
CA ARG A 406 4.60 6.40 -8.77
C ARG A 406 4.27 7.86 -8.41
N ASP A 407 3.40 8.49 -9.17
CA ASP A 407 3.02 9.89 -9.07
C ASP A 407 1.69 10.02 -8.32
N LEU A 408 1.66 10.86 -7.26
CA LEU A 408 0.47 11.08 -6.44
C LEU A 408 -0.66 11.75 -7.23
N LYS A 409 -0.32 12.64 -8.16
CA LYS A 409 -1.34 13.31 -8.96
C LYS A 409 -2.01 12.31 -9.90
N GLU A 410 -1.22 11.46 -10.57
CA GLU A 410 -1.75 10.36 -11.39
C GLU A 410 -2.58 9.38 -10.54
N ALA A 411 -2.17 9.10 -9.30
CA ALA A 411 -2.94 8.26 -8.38
C ALA A 411 -4.28 8.90 -8.01
N ILE A 412 -4.32 10.22 -7.78
CA ILE A 412 -5.58 10.96 -7.54
C ILE A 412 -6.46 10.90 -8.79
N ASP A 413 -5.91 11.20 -9.97
CA ASP A 413 -6.64 11.17 -11.23
C ASP A 413 -7.18 9.76 -11.57
N ALA A 414 -6.44 8.69 -11.19
CA ALA A 414 -6.87 7.29 -11.39
C ALA A 414 -8.13 6.91 -10.58
N HIS A 415 -8.49 7.68 -9.56
CA HIS A 415 -9.76 7.50 -8.85
C HIS A 415 -10.97 7.94 -9.69
N HIS A 416 -10.78 8.72 -10.75
CA HIS A 416 -11.88 9.15 -11.62
C HIS A 416 -12.18 8.11 -12.70
N SER A 417 -13.44 7.69 -12.77
CA SER A 417 -13.91 6.76 -13.80
C SER A 417 -15.39 7.01 -14.10
N PRO A 418 -15.78 7.26 -15.35
CA PRO A 418 -17.16 7.59 -15.72
C PRO A 418 -18.14 6.42 -15.63
N GLY A 419 -17.64 5.21 -15.39
CA GLY A 419 -18.44 4.00 -15.47
C GLY A 419 -18.60 3.48 -16.90
N ASP A 420 -19.17 2.28 -17.03
CA ASP A 420 -19.51 1.64 -18.30
C ASP A 420 -20.78 0.79 -18.19
N ALA A 421 -21.04 -0.08 -19.16
CA ALA A 421 -22.21 -0.98 -19.12
C ALA A 421 -22.12 -2.07 -18.02
N ARG A 422 -20.94 -2.30 -17.45
CA ARG A 422 -20.68 -3.35 -16.46
C ARG A 422 -20.52 -2.79 -15.05
N PHE A 423 -19.96 -1.60 -14.92
CA PHE A 423 -19.59 -1.00 -13.65
C PHE A 423 -20.14 0.42 -13.50
N PRO A 424 -20.62 0.79 -12.31
CA PRO A 424 -21.05 2.16 -12.04
C PRO A 424 -19.87 3.14 -12.17
N PRO A 425 -20.15 4.46 -12.23
CA PRO A 425 -19.11 5.47 -12.06
C PRO A 425 -18.41 5.33 -10.72
N SER A 426 -17.15 5.76 -10.66
CA SER A 426 -16.41 5.83 -9.41
C SER A 426 -17.09 6.77 -8.42
N GLU A 427 -17.17 6.36 -7.17
CA GLU A 427 -17.68 7.19 -6.07
C GLU A 427 -16.78 8.40 -5.76
N ALA A 428 -15.55 8.40 -6.25
CA ALA A 428 -14.60 9.50 -6.07
C ALA A 428 -14.70 10.60 -7.12
N ASN A 429 -15.51 10.45 -8.18
CA ASN A 429 -15.52 11.38 -9.33
C ASN A 429 -15.69 12.83 -8.91
N ALA A 430 -16.70 13.15 -8.12
CA ALA A 430 -16.96 14.53 -7.69
C ALA A 430 -15.82 15.13 -6.84
N VAL A 431 -15.15 14.31 -6.05
CA VAL A 431 -14.01 14.73 -5.22
C VAL A 431 -12.76 14.97 -6.08
N VAL A 432 -12.51 14.12 -7.09
CA VAL A 432 -11.41 14.33 -8.05
C VAL A 432 -11.67 15.57 -8.90
N ASP A 433 -12.90 15.82 -9.32
CA ASP A 433 -13.28 17.04 -10.04
C ASP A 433 -13.04 18.29 -9.18
N ALA A 434 -13.39 18.24 -7.89
CA ALA A 434 -13.12 19.34 -6.95
C ALA A 434 -11.62 19.57 -6.73
N PHE A 435 -10.82 18.52 -6.62
CA PHE A 435 -9.35 18.62 -6.59
C PHE A 435 -8.80 19.26 -7.87
N ASN A 436 -9.28 18.82 -9.04
CA ASN A 436 -8.83 19.34 -10.33
C ASN A 436 -9.24 20.80 -10.57
N ALA A 437 -10.28 21.29 -9.89
CA ALA A 437 -10.69 22.70 -9.92
C ALA A 437 -9.85 23.62 -9.01
N LEU A 438 -9.00 23.09 -8.13
CA LEU A 438 -8.08 23.88 -7.32
C LEU A 438 -7.04 24.61 -8.16
N SER A 439 -6.50 25.73 -7.64
CA SER A 439 -5.31 26.34 -8.25
C SER A 439 -4.10 25.40 -8.17
N GLU A 440 -3.11 25.60 -9.01
CA GLU A 440 -1.92 24.73 -9.02
C GLU A 440 -1.15 24.82 -7.68
N GLU A 441 -1.11 25.99 -7.04
CA GLU A 441 -0.54 26.15 -5.70
C GLU A 441 -1.32 25.34 -4.63
N GLN A 442 -2.65 25.32 -4.72
CA GLN A 442 -3.50 24.56 -3.82
C GLN A 442 -3.33 23.05 -4.05
N LYS A 443 -3.25 22.60 -5.31
CA LYS A 443 -2.93 21.21 -5.64
C LYS A 443 -1.58 20.81 -5.06
N GLN A 444 -0.55 21.67 -5.21
CA GLN A 444 0.77 21.43 -4.63
C GLN A 444 0.71 21.29 -3.12
N ASP A 445 -0.05 22.11 -2.41
CA ASP A 445 -0.23 22.02 -0.96
C ASP A 445 -0.82 20.65 -0.57
N VAL A 446 -1.81 20.12 -1.32
CA VAL A 446 -2.37 18.78 -1.09
C VAL A 446 -1.34 17.69 -1.33
N LEU A 447 -0.56 17.77 -2.41
CA LEU A 447 0.50 16.79 -2.71
C LEU A 447 1.60 16.80 -1.63
N GLU A 448 2.01 17.99 -1.15
CA GLU A 448 2.95 18.14 -0.04
C GLU A 448 2.42 17.54 1.26
N PHE A 449 1.12 17.70 1.54
CA PHE A 449 0.48 17.08 2.68
C PHE A 449 0.53 15.54 2.57
N LEU A 450 0.12 14.98 1.45
CA LEU A 450 0.14 13.53 1.22
C LEU A 450 1.56 12.94 1.32
N ARG A 451 2.57 13.61 0.74
CA ARG A 451 3.97 13.19 0.89
C ARG A 451 4.50 13.39 2.31
N GLY A 452 3.80 14.17 3.13
CA GLY A 452 4.06 14.32 4.56
C GLY A 452 3.55 13.19 5.44
N LEU A 453 2.56 12.43 4.99
CA LEU A 453 1.99 11.29 5.71
C LEU A 453 2.93 10.05 5.59
#